data_81454bde2816097dbd3160a9a3ec253a
#
_entry.id   81454bde2816097dbd3160a9a3ec253a
#
_cell.length_a   1.000
_cell.length_b   1.000
_cell.length_c   1.000
_cell.angle_alpha   90.00
_cell.angle_beta   90.00
_cell.angle_gamma   90.00
#
_symmetry.space_group_name_H-M   'P 1'
#
loop_
_entity.id
_entity.type
_entity.pdbx_description
1 polymer ?
#
loop_
_entity_poly.entity_id
_entity_poly.type
_entity_poly.pdbx_seq_one_letter_code
_entity_poly.pdbx_strand_id
1 'polypeptide(L)'
;TMTDYCWFEGIPFPVLGFQKEILKEIRHKFVIGDEDTIILTYPKSGTNWLIETVCLIQKKGNPEWVQSVPFWERSPWVETEIGYQALINKERPRLISSHLPFHLFPRSFFSSKAKMIYVLRNPRDVLVSGYFFWNKTNLAKNTESLRTYFEWFLKGK
;
A
#
# COMPACT_ATOMS: atom_id res chain seq x y z
N THR A 1 -22.09 -7.28 -9.98
CA THR A 1 -21.00 -7.34 -10.93
C THR A 1 -19.78 -7.80 -10.18
N MET A 2 -19.27 -8.99 -10.48
CA MET A 2 -18.01 -9.48 -9.93
C MET A 2 -16.92 -8.47 -10.30
N THR A 3 -16.29 -7.88 -9.31
CA THR A 3 -15.05 -7.15 -9.52
C THR A 3 -13.99 -8.21 -9.83
N ASP A 4 -13.55 -8.25 -11.09
CA ASP A 4 -12.50 -9.16 -11.52
C ASP A 4 -11.20 -8.78 -10.79
N TYR A 5 -10.36 -9.79 -10.52
CA TYR A 5 -9.05 -9.58 -9.93
C TYR A 5 -7.96 -9.72 -10.99
N CYS A 6 -6.96 -8.85 -10.91
CA CYS A 6 -5.70 -8.99 -11.62
C CYS A 6 -4.79 -9.93 -10.81
N TRP A 7 -4.50 -11.12 -11.33
CA TRP A 7 -3.61 -12.08 -10.66
C TRP A 7 -2.16 -11.87 -11.09
N PHE A 8 -1.30 -11.64 -10.09
CA PHE A 8 0.13 -11.51 -10.31
C PHE A 8 0.91 -12.35 -9.29
N GLU A 9 1.72 -13.29 -9.78
CA GLU A 9 2.52 -14.22 -8.95
C GLU A 9 1.69 -14.90 -7.83
N GLY A 10 0.46 -15.32 -8.16
CA GLY A 10 -0.43 -16.01 -7.23
C GLY A 10 -1.20 -15.10 -6.25
N ILE A 11 -1.03 -13.79 -6.33
CA ILE A 11 -1.70 -12.81 -5.48
C ILE A 11 -2.80 -12.08 -6.30
N PRO A 12 -4.04 -11.99 -5.77
CA PRO A 12 -5.11 -11.22 -6.38
C PRO A 12 -4.99 -9.73 -6.02
N PHE A 13 -4.99 -8.88 -7.04
CA PHE A 13 -5.07 -7.42 -6.90
C PHE A 13 -6.40 -6.92 -7.46
N PRO A 14 -7.01 -5.87 -6.90
CA PRO A 14 -8.16 -5.23 -7.52
C PRO A 14 -7.81 -4.76 -8.93
N VAL A 15 -8.70 -4.97 -9.92
CA VAL A 15 -8.44 -4.47 -11.29
C VAL A 15 -8.43 -2.96 -11.36
N LEU A 16 -9.12 -2.29 -10.45
CA LEU A 16 -9.13 -0.84 -10.40
C LEU A 16 -7.81 -0.30 -9.81
N GLY A 17 -7.00 0.30 -10.68
CA GLY A 17 -5.72 0.92 -10.31
C GLY A 17 -4.52 -0.03 -10.28
N PHE A 18 -4.70 -1.32 -10.64
CA PHE A 18 -3.60 -2.29 -10.69
C PHE A 18 -3.52 -2.93 -12.07
N GLN A 19 -2.31 -3.00 -12.61
CA GLN A 19 -2.01 -3.62 -13.91
C GLN A 19 -0.82 -4.56 -13.76
N LYS A 20 -0.93 -5.75 -14.35
CA LYS A 20 0.10 -6.79 -14.27
C LYS A 20 1.45 -6.32 -14.82
N GLU A 21 1.43 -5.57 -15.90
CA GLU A 21 2.61 -5.00 -16.54
C GLU A 21 3.32 -4.02 -15.61
N ILE A 22 2.57 -3.16 -14.94
CA ILE A 22 3.10 -2.19 -13.96
C ILE A 22 3.67 -2.92 -12.74
N LEU A 23 2.97 -3.92 -12.20
CA LEU A 23 3.48 -4.73 -11.08
C LEU A 23 4.80 -5.42 -11.44
N LYS A 24 4.93 -5.91 -12.68
CA LYS A 24 6.17 -6.49 -13.19
C LYS A 24 7.29 -5.45 -13.32
N GLU A 25 6.98 -4.25 -13.82
CA GLU A 25 7.95 -3.15 -13.89
C GLU A 25 8.42 -2.70 -12.51
N ILE A 26 7.50 -2.55 -11.57
CA ILE A 26 7.81 -2.19 -10.18
C ILE A 26 8.80 -3.18 -9.60
N ARG A 27 8.54 -4.47 -9.72
CA ARG A 27 9.41 -5.52 -9.19
C ARG A 27 10.80 -5.50 -9.78
N HIS A 28 10.93 -5.28 -11.11
CA HIS A 28 12.18 -5.48 -11.83
C HIS A 28 12.93 -4.21 -12.20
N LYS A 29 12.22 -3.07 -12.35
CA LYS A 29 12.79 -1.83 -12.88
C LYS A 29 12.69 -0.64 -11.92
N PHE A 30 11.75 -0.64 -10.97
CA PHE A 30 11.61 0.49 -10.04
C PHE A 30 12.82 0.58 -9.13
N VAL A 31 13.45 1.76 -9.10
CA VAL A 31 14.65 1.99 -8.30
C VAL A 31 14.29 2.70 -7.00
N ILE A 32 14.50 1.97 -5.91
CA ILE A 32 14.47 2.53 -4.54
C ILE A 32 15.84 3.13 -4.25
N GLY A 33 15.86 4.40 -3.86
CA GLY A 33 17.09 5.10 -3.50
C GLY A 33 17.47 4.89 -2.03
N ASP A 34 18.75 5.06 -1.72
CA ASP A 34 19.28 4.87 -0.37
C ASP A 34 18.64 5.79 0.68
N GLU A 35 18.15 6.95 0.26
CA GLU A 35 17.52 7.97 1.11
C GLU A 35 16.00 7.80 1.22
N ASP A 36 15.41 6.89 0.44
CA ASP A 36 13.96 6.64 0.47
C ASP A 36 13.55 5.97 1.79
N THR A 37 12.34 6.26 2.22
CA THR A 37 11.70 5.60 3.37
C THR A 37 10.44 4.90 2.89
N ILE A 38 10.32 3.62 3.25
CA ILE A 38 9.19 2.77 2.86
C ILE A 38 8.29 2.53 4.07
N ILE A 39 6.99 2.73 3.89
CA ILE A 39 5.94 2.29 4.80
C ILE A 39 5.32 1.04 4.19
N LEU A 40 5.64 -0.11 4.76
CA LEU A 40 5.09 -1.39 4.34
C LEU A 40 4.10 -1.91 5.39
N THR A 41 2.88 -2.19 4.95
CA THR A 41 1.82 -2.65 5.85
C THR A 41 0.92 -3.65 5.15
N TYR A 42 0.34 -4.59 5.91
CA TYR A 42 -0.86 -5.27 5.45
C TYR A 42 -2.02 -4.25 5.40
N PRO A 43 -2.93 -4.33 4.40
CA PRO A 43 -4.08 -3.42 4.34
C PRO A 43 -4.84 -3.33 5.66
N LYS A 44 -5.31 -2.14 6.03
CA LYS A 44 -6.06 -1.87 7.28
C LYS A 44 -5.26 -2.01 8.58
N SER A 45 -3.95 -2.00 8.51
CA SER A 45 -3.06 -2.08 9.69
C SER A 45 -2.63 -0.72 10.26
N GLY A 46 -3.13 0.40 9.73
CA GLY A 46 -2.83 1.75 10.23
C GLY A 46 -1.89 2.56 9.33
N THR A 47 -1.84 2.26 8.03
CA THR A 47 -0.97 2.92 7.05
C THR A 47 -1.13 4.43 7.05
N ASN A 48 -2.36 4.94 6.98
CA ASN A 48 -2.62 6.37 6.94
C ASN A 48 -2.15 7.07 8.22
N TRP A 49 -2.41 6.46 9.38
CA TRP A 49 -1.93 6.97 10.67
C TRP A 49 -0.40 7.06 10.70
N LEU A 50 0.28 6.04 10.16
CA LEU A 50 1.74 6.05 10.11
C LEU A 50 2.28 7.08 9.13
N ILE A 51 1.65 7.25 7.96
CA ILE A 51 2.02 8.30 7.00
C ILE A 51 1.94 9.67 7.66
N GLU A 52 0.83 9.96 8.36
CA GLU A 52 0.66 11.23 9.10
C GLU A 52 1.77 11.42 10.13
N THR A 53 2.04 10.39 10.92
CA THR A 53 3.07 10.43 11.96
C THR A 53 4.46 10.69 11.39
N VAL A 54 4.86 9.96 10.35
CA VAL A 54 6.17 10.12 9.70
C VAL A 54 6.29 11.49 9.06
N CYS A 55 5.26 11.96 8.38
CA CYS A 55 5.25 13.29 7.76
C CYS A 55 5.38 14.41 8.80
N LEU A 56 4.69 14.31 9.94
CA LEU A 56 4.83 15.27 11.05
C LEU A 56 6.24 15.26 11.62
N ILE A 57 6.86 14.10 11.81
CA ILE A 57 8.25 13.98 12.26
C ILE A 57 9.19 14.67 11.27
N GLN A 58 9.05 14.41 9.95
CA GLN A 58 9.85 15.04 8.91
C GLN A 58 9.72 16.56 8.88
N LYS A 59 8.55 17.08 9.24
CA LYS A 59 8.27 18.52 9.34
C LYS A 59 8.45 19.09 10.74
N LYS A 60 9.11 18.36 11.66
CA LYS A 60 9.40 18.79 13.04
C LYS A 60 8.14 19.24 13.79
N GLY A 61 7.02 18.60 13.54
CA GLY A 61 5.73 18.91 14.17
C GLY A 61 4.90 20.01 13.48
N ASN A 62 5.42 20.65 12.41
CA ASN A 62 4.62 21.62 11.66
C ASN A 62 3.51 20.91 10.85
N PRO A 63 2.19 21.17 11.11
CA PRO A 63 1.10 20.47 10.47
C PRO A 63 0.69 21.06 9.11
N GLU A 64 1.17 22.22 8.70
CA GLU A 64 0.70 22.92 7.50
C GLU A 64 0.76 22.07 6.25
N TRP A 65 1.90 21.42 6.01
CA TRP A 65 2.06 20.52 4.86
C TRP A 65 1.18 19.28 4.94
N VAL A 66 1.04 18.71 6.13
CA VAL A 66 0.19 17.54 6.37
C VAL A 66 -1.29 17.85 6.16
N GLN A 67 -1.72 19.06 6.50
CA GLN A 67 -3.09 19.53 6.31
C GLN A 67 -3.40 19.96 4.88
N SER A 68 -2.39 20.45 4.14
CA SER A 68 -2.58 21.01 2.79
C SER A 68 -2.37 20.00 1.66
N VAL A 69 -1.60 18.93 1.87
CA VAL A 69 -1.28 17.92 0.86
C VAL A 69 -1.88 16.58 1.25
N PRO A 70 -2.66 15.93 0.38
CA PRO A 70 -3.24 14.62 0.67
C PRO A 70 -2.17 13.54 0.95
N PHE A 71 -2.48 12.60 1.83
CA PHE A 71 -1.51 11.55 2.23
C PHE A 71 -1.03 10.68 1.07
N TRP A 72 -1.86 10.45 0.05
CA TRP A 72 -1.48 9.68 -1.15
C TRP A 72 -0.51 10.41 -2.07
N GLU A 73 -0.41 11.72 -1.98
CA GLU A 73 0.62 12.51 -2.67
C GLU A 73 1.91 12.61 -1.85
N ARG A 74 1.78 12.64 -0.52
CA ARG A 74 2.92 12.65 0.39
C ARG A 74 3.66 11.31 0.42
N SER A 75 2.90 10.20 0.34
CA SER A 75 3.41 8.83 0.33
C SER A 75 2.63 7.96 -0.65
N PRO A 76 2.90 8.06 -1.96
CA PRO A 76 2.20 7.29 -2.98
C PRO A 76 2.40 5.78 -2.82
N TRP A 77 1.36 4.99 -3.17
CA TRP A 77 1.43 3.54 -3.22
C TRP A 77 2.13 3.06 -4.49
N VAL A 78 3.30 2.47 -4.34
CA VAL A 78 4.14 2.07 -5.49
C VAL A 78 3.46 1.04 -6.40
N GLU A 79 2.60 0.18 -5.86
CA GLU A 79 1.91 -0.85 -6.63
C GLU A 79 0.70 -0.37 -7.43
N THR A 80 0.26 0.87 -7.23
CA THR A 80 -0.82 1.46 -8.02
C THR A 80 -0.26 2.19 -9.23
N GLU A 81 -1.01 2.21 -10.35
CA GLU A 81 -0.59 2.95 -11.54
C GLU A 81 -0.33 4.42 -11.24
N ILE A 82 -1.25 5.09 -10.55
CA ILE A 82 -1.12 6.51 -10.19
C ILE A 82 0.08 6.72 -9.26
N GLY A 83 0.24 5.87 -8.25
CA GLY A 83 1.35 5.97 -7.29
C GLY A 83 2.70 5.71 -7.94
N TYR A 84 2.79 4.72 -8.83
CA TYR A 84 4.00 4.44 -9.60
C TYR A 84 4.42 5.64 -10.45
N GLN A 85 3.49 6.21 -11.23
CA GLN A 85 3.75 7.40 -12.04
C GLN A 85 4.17 8.62 -11.21
N ALA A 86 3.53 8.82 -10.06
CA ALA A 86 3.91 9.88 -9.14
C ALA A 86 5.35 9.68 -8.62
N LEU A 87 5.71 8.45 -8.25
CA LEU A 87 7.02 8.15 -7.66
C LEU A 87 8.18 8.22 -8.66
N ILE A 88 8.01 7.84 -9.92
CA ILE A 88 9.07 7.94 -10.93
C ILE A 88 9.42 9.41 -11.25
N ASN A 89 8.47 10.33 -11.07
CA ASN A 89 8.65 11.76 -11.31
C ASN A 89 8.96 12.56 -10.03
N LYS A 90 8.97 11.90 -8.86
CA LYS A 90 9.16 12.56 -7.57
C LYS A 90 10.64 12.64 -7.20
N GLU A 91 11.08 13.83 -6.78
CA GLU A 91 12.43 14.03 -6.25
C GLU A 91 12.67 13.24 -4.97
N ARG A 92 13.90 12.80 -4.79
CA ARG A 92 14.34 12.10 -3.57
C ARG A 92 14.78 13.10 -2.49
N PRO A 93 14.67 12.76 -1.20
CA PRO A 93 14.17 11.50 -0.63
C PRO A 93 12.64 11.37 -0.74
N ARG A 94 12.17 10.16 -1.02
CA ARG A 94 10.74 9.88 -1.16
C ARG A 94 10.22 9.09 0.04
N LEU A 95 8.97 9.35 0.42
CA LEU A 95 8.20 8.47 1.29
C LEU A 95 7.30 7.61 0.40
N ILE A 96 7.40 6.30 0.53
CA ILE A 96 6.77 5.32 -0.37
C ILE A 96 5.89 4.41 0.46
N SER A 97 4.62 4.29 0.11
CA SER A 97 3.71 3.32 0.71
C SER A 97 3.62 2.05 -0.13
N SER A 98 3.42 0.91 0.53
CA SER A 98 3.16 -0.36 -0.14
C SER A 98 2.38 -1.33 0.73
N HIS A 99 1.54 -2.14 0.07
CA HIS A 99 0.87 -3.33 0.61
C HIS A 99 1.38 -4.62 -0.03
N LEU A 100 2.42 -4.52 -0.86
CA LEU A 100 2.97 -5.68 -1.56
C LEU A 100 3.51 -6.71 -0.56
N PRO A 101 3.24 -8.00 -0.79
CA PRO A 101 3.99 -9.06 -0.14
C PRO A 101 5.49 -8.91 -0.44
N PHE A 102 6.34 -9.25 0.53
CA PHE A 102 7.77 -8.97 0.45
C PHE A 102 8.47 -9.61 -0.79
N HIS A 103 7.98 -10.77 -1.23
CA HIS A 103 8.50 -11.44 -2.44
C HIS A 103 8.14 -10.72 -3.75
N LEU A 104 7.15 -9.83 -3.73
CA LEU A 104 6.77 -8.99 -4.88
C LEU A 104 7.38 -7.58 -4.81
N PHE A 105 8.09 -7.26 -3.72
CA PHE A 105 8.65 -5.93 -3.51
C PHE A 105 9.75 -5.62 -4.54
N PRO A 106 10.00 -4.33 -4.87
CA PRO A 106 11.06 -3.94 -5.81
C PRO A 106 12.41 -4.55 -5.45
N ARG A 107 13.05 -5.22 -6.39
CA ARG A 107 14.34 -5.90 -6.16
C ARG A 107 15.44 -4.94 -5.74
N SER A 108 15.40 -3.70 -6.23
CA SER A 108 16.38 -2.66 -5.88
C SER A 108 16.42 -2.34 -4.38
N PHE A 109 15.31 -2.58 -3.65
CA PHE A 109 15.28 -2.40 -2.19
C PHE A 109 16.34 -3.23 -1.49
N PHE A 110 16.53 -4.49 -1.90
CA PHE A 110 17.43 -5.44 -1.23
C PHE A 110 18.92 -5.10 -1.36
N SER A 111 19.26 -4.20 -2.28
CA SER A 111 20.63 -3.67 -2.46
C SER A 111 20.77 -2.21 -2.04
N SER A 112 19.68 -1.58 -1.57
CA SER A 112 19.66 -0.19 -1.12
C SER A 112 19.89 -0.06 0.39
N LYS A 113 20.18 1.17 0.84
CA LYS A 113 20.21 1.56 2.25
C LYS A 113 18.88 2.20 2.70
N ALA A 114 17.84 2.10 1.90
CA ALA A 114 16.52 2.64 2.21
C ALA A 114 16.00 2.07 3.53
N LYS A 115 15.28 2.91 4.26
CA LYS A 115 14.66 2.51 5.53
C LYS A 115 13.27 1.96 5.28
N MET A 116 12.91 0.89 5.98
CA MET A 116 11.56 0.32 5.94
C MET A 116 10.95 0.36 7.33
N ILE A 117 9.73 0.90 7.41
CA ILE A 117 8.89 0.85 8.60
C ILE A 117 7.77 -0.13 8.32
N TYR A 118 7.75 -1.24 9.05
CA TYR A 118 6.73 -2.27 8.91
C TYR A 118 5.75 -2.20 10.07
N VAL A 119 4.45 -2.10 9.78
CA VAL A 119 3.41 -2.03 10.81
C VAL A 119 2.61 -3.32 10.86
N LEU A 120 2.53 -3.86 12.06
CA LEU A 120 1.70 -5.01 12.41
C LEU A 120 0.50 -4.54 13.23
N ARG A 121 -0.65 -5.13 12.98
CA ARG A 121 -1.87 -4.95 13.76
C ARG A 121 -2.47 -6.29 14.13
N ASN A 122 -3.22 -6.33 15.22
CA ASN A 122 -3.98 -7.52 15.59
C ASN A 122 -4.86 -7.98 14.40
N PRO A 123 -4.71 -9.23 13.94
CA PRO A 123 -5.43 -9.70 12.75
C PRO A 123 -6.96 -9.70 12.90
N ARG A 124 -7.49 -9.79 14.13
CA ARG A 124 -8.93 -9.65 14.38
C ARG A 124 -9.42 -8.25 14.07
N ASP A 125 -8.65 -7.23 14.47
CA ASP A 125 -8.96 -5.84 14.19
C ASP A 125 -8.80 -5.51 12.71
N VAL A 126 -7.81 -6.10 12.04
CA VAL A 126 -7.62 -5.98 10.59
C VAL A 126 -8.82 -6.57 9.85
N LEU A 127 -9.28 -7.75 10.25
CA LEU A 127 -10.46 -8.41 9.68
C LEU A 127 -11.71 -7.50 9.78
N VAL A 128 -12.01 -7.01 10.96
CA VAL A 128 -13.19 -6.16 11.18
C VAL A 128 -13.07 -4.86 10.40
N SER A 129 -11.93 -4.21 10.45
CA SER A 129 -11.67 -2.97 9.70
C SER A 129 -11.75 -3.19 8.19
N GLY A 130 -11.27 -4.33 7.70
CA GLY A 130 -11.35 -4.72 6.29
C GLY A 130 -12.79 -4.95 5.85
N TYR A 131 -13.57 -5.70 6.61
CA TYR A 131 -14.98 -5.96 6.32
C TYR A 131 -15.77 -4.66 6.06
N PHE A 132 -15.69 -3.70 6.96
CA PHE A 132 -16.39 -2.44 6.80
C PHE A 132 -15.83 -1.57 5.67
N PHE A 133 -14.52 -1.58 5.47
CA PHE A 133 -13.88 -0.78 4.43
C PHE A 133 -14.24 -1.27 3.03
N TRP A 134 -14.08 -2.56 2.76
CA TRP A 134 -14.34 -3.11 1.43
C TRP A 134 -15.81 -3.06 1.05
N ASN A 135 -16.71 -3.24 2.02
CA ASN A 135 -18.14 -3.09 1.79
C ASN A 135 -18.58 -1.66 1.46
N LYS A 136 -17.81 -0.65 1.91
CA LYS A 136 -18.10 0.76 1.62
C LYS A 136 -17.47 1.27 0.33
N THR A 137 -16.35 0.71 -0.08
CA THR A 137 -15.54 1.29 -1.16
C THR A 137 -15.79 0.66 -2.53
N ASN A 138 -16.36 -0.50 -2.62
CA ASN A 138 -16.55 -1.29 -3.85
C ASN A 138 -15.23 -1.51 -4.65
N LEU A 139 -14.07 -1.39 -4.00
CA LEU A 139 -12.75 -1.58 -4.62
C LEU A 139 -12.37 -3.06 -4.74
N ALA A 140 -13.00 -3.91 -3.95
CA ALA A 140 -12.76 -5.34 -3.93
C ALA A 140 -14.08 -6.10 -3.74
N LYS A 141 -14.02 -7.42 -3.89
CA LYS A 141 -15.15 -8.28 -3.61
C LYS A 141 -15.66 -8.05 -2.18
N ASN A 142 -16.95 -7.79 -2.05
CA ASN A 142 -17.60 -7.57 -0.78
C ASN A 142 -18.65 -8.64 -0.48
N THR A 143 -19.10 -8.70 0.76
CA THR A 143 -20.19 -9.56 1.23
C THR A 143 -20.85 -8.94 2.46
N GLU A 144 -22.16 -9.04 2.55
CA GLU A 144 -22.91 -8.60 3.75
C GLU A 144 -22.67 -9.52 4.95
N SER A 145 -22.17 -10.75 4.73
CA SER A 145 -21.89 -11.72 5.78
C SER A 145 -20.46 -11.59 6.31
N LEU A 146 -20.31 -11.13 7.56
CA LEU A 146 -19.02 -11.12 8.26
C LEU A 146 -18.39 -12.53 8.34
N ARG A 147 -19.22 -13.58 8.49
CA ARG A 147 -18.76 -14.97 8.50
C ARG A 147 -18.12 -15.36 7.17
N THR A 148 -18.78 -15.04 6.05
CA THR A 148 -18.24 -15.29 4.72
C THR A 148 -16.93 -14.52 4.49
N TYR A 149 -16.87 -13.26 4.92
CA TYR A 149 -15.65 -12.46 4.84
C TYR A 149 -14.52 -13.06 5.69
N PHE A 150 -14.82 -13.54 6.89
CA PHE A 150 -13.86 -14.23 7.76
C PHE A 150 -13.27 -15.48 7.08
N GLU A 151 -14.10 -16.29 6.43
CA GLU A 151 -13.64 -17.47 5.70
C GLU A 151 -12.72 -17.11 4.52
N TRP A 152 -13.03 -16.01 3.81
CA TRP A 152 -12.15 -15.49 2.76
C TRP A 152 -10.83 -14.99 3.31
N PHE A 153 -10.87 -14.24 4.41
CA PHE A 153 -9.68 -13.72 5.08
C PHE A 153 -8.73 -14.84 5.50
N LEU A 154 -9.26 -15.92 6.10
CA LEU A 154 -8.45 -17.09 6.48
C LEU A 154 -7.84 -17.83 5.28
N LYS A 155 -8.49 -17.78 4.13
CA LYS A 155 -8.03 -18.44 2.89
C LYS A 155 -7.14 -17.54 2.03
N GLY A 156 -6.86 -16.31 2.46
CA GLY A 156 -6.09 -15.34 1.69
C GLY A 156 -6.77 -14.91 0.37
N LYS A 157 -8.08 -14.81 0.40
CA LYS A 157 -8.91 -14.46 -0.78
C LYS A 157 -9.36 -13.02 -0.74
#